data_eee7e1ab32bf988ab3f2c78a66357186
#
_entry.id   eee7e1ab32bf988ab3f2c78a66357186
#
_cell.length_a   1.000
_cell.length_b   1.000
_cell.length_c   1.000
_cell.angle_alpha   90.00
_cell.angle_beta   90.00
_cell.angle_gamma   90.00
#
_symmetry.space_group_name_H-M   'P 1'
#
loop_
_entity.id
_entity.type
_entity.pdbx_description
1 polymer ?
#
loop_
_entity_poly.entity_id
_entity_poly.type
_entity_poly.pdbx_seq_one_letter_code
_entity_poly.pdbx_strand_id
1 'polypeptide(L)'
;MKKRIFSLILAMLLILPALVSCASESGEVLNLYTWAGMFPDEVLADFEAETGIRINYVNYDYGETMLAKLQAEEGGTYDLIIADDYIIETVIAEGLAQKLDKAKLPSHGNVNPLYQGQFFDPTDEYTIPYGAGVQTIVYNPAKIDIEINGYADLWNPALADKVGIISNYRVINGMALKVMGESYNTTDTATIKAAGDKLAELAPNIRLIKDDNTQDDLLSGEIDAAVIYTSQVTMAKMTDPSLEVVFPEEGIGFGIMGMFIPSKAPNADAAHKFIEFILNPERGAKCYEYLGYYCTASASEPYISEEYREFLTLPAEFTADRMEMIGNITAEADEAHLAAWTAFREKCE
;
A
#
# COMPACT_ATOMS: atom_id res chain seq x y z
N MET A 1 -60.08 -51.71 -15.79
CA MET A 1 -58.65 -51.76 -15.47
C MET A 1 -57.80 -50.83 -16.41
N LYS A 2 -58.10 -50.69 -17.68
CA LYS A 2 -57.30 -49.85 -18.62
C LYS A 2 -57.34 -48.33 -18.39
N LYS A 3 -58.39 -47.76 -17.76
CA LYS A 3 -58.46 -46.33 -17.44
C LYS A 3 -57.66 -45.87 -16.20
N ARG A 4 -57.32 -46.77 -15.26
CA ARG A 4 -56.54 -46.44 -14.09
C ARG A 4 -55.02 -46.46 -14.34
N ILE A 5 -54.58 -47.21 -15.33
CA ILE A 5 -53.18 -47.29 -15.74
C ILE A 5 -52.75 -46.02 -16.48
N PHE A 6 -53.68 -45.44 -17.30
CA PHE A 6 -53.42 -44.20 -18.05
C PHE A 6 -53.26 -42.95 -17.13
N SER A 7 -53.99 -42.92 -16.03
CA SER A 7 -53.90 -41.84 -15.03
C SER A 7 -52.59 -41.88 -14.21
N LEU A 8 -52.02 -43.07 -14.00
CA LEU A 8 -50.75 -43.22 -13.28
C LEU A 8 -49.55 -42.86 -14.12
N ILE A 9 -49.61 -43.10 -15.44
CA ILE A 9 -48.53 -42.71 -16.38
C ILE A 9 -48.53 -41.21 -16.62
N LEU A 10 -49.69 -40.54 -16.64
CA LEU A 10 -49.79 -39.09 -16.80
C LEU A 10 -49.35 -38.31 -15.53
N ALA A 11 -49.56 -38.92 -14.33
CA ALA A 11 -49.07 -38.35 -13.07
C ALA A 11 -47.53 -38.47 -12.91
N MET A 12 -46.91 -39.48 -13.55
CA MET A 12 -45.46 -39.67 -13.49
C MET A 12 -44.70 -38.77 -14.46
N LEU A 13 -45.34 -38.27 -15.51
CA LEU A 13 -44.75 -37.32 -16.48
C LEU A 13 -44.80 -35.84 -16.04
N LEU A 14 -45.56 -35.53 -14.99
CA LEU A 14 -45.67 -34.15 -14.45
C LEU A 14 -44.78 -33.89 -13.23
N ILE A 15 -43.99 -34.91 -12.75
CA ILE A 15 -43.09 -34.77 -11.61
C ILE A 15 -41.62 -34.57 -12.08
N LEU A 16 -41.32 -34.64 -13.37
CA LEU A 16 -39.94 -34.53 -13.89
C LEU A 16 -39.37 -33.10 -14.14
N PRO A 17 -40.11 -31.98 -14.07
CA PRO A 17 -39.46 -30.68 -14.17
C PRO A 17 -39.15 -29.99 -12.83
N ALA A 18 -39.33 -30.63 -11.69
CA ALA A 18 -39.10 -29.99 -10.40
C ALA A 18 -37.74 -30.36 -9.74
N LEU A 19 -36.89 -31.08 -10.46
CA LEU A 19 -35.50 -31.39 -10.02
C LEU A 19 -34.45 -30.60 -10.82
N VAL A 20 -34.85 -29.51 -11.50
CA VAL A 20 -33.91 -28.58 -12.10
C VAL A 20 -33.67 -27.45 -11.13
N SER A 21 -32.47 -27.46 -10.60
CA SER A 21 -31.77 -26.29 -10.08
C SER A 21 -32.12 -25.82 -8.67
N CYS A 22 -31.61 -26.56 -7.69
CA CYS A 22 -30.75 -25.94 -6.70
C CYS A 22 -29.34 -26.46 -6.95
N ALA A 23 -28.77 -26.15 -8.09
CA ALA A 23 -27.33 -25.96 -8.16
C ALA A 23 -27.11 -24.73 -7.29
N SER A 24 -26.66 -24.93 -6.04
CA SER A 24 -25.94 -23.87 -5.35
C SER A 24 -24.92 -23.38 -6.35
N GLU A 25 -25.03 -22.14 -6.79
CA GLU A 25 -23.90 -21.42 -7.37
C GLU A 25 -22.82 -21.35 -6.31
N SER A 26 -22.13 -22.45 -6.08
CA SER A 26 -20.80 -22.43 -5.46
C SER A 26 -19.84 -21.95 -6.56
N GLY A 27 -20.06 -20.73 -7.01
CA GLY A 27 -19.11 -20.04 -7.87
C GLY A 27 -17.77 -20.01 -7.14
N GLU A 28 -16.70 -20.12 -7.89
CA GLU A 28 -15.35 -19.93 -7.37
C GLU A 28 -15.29 -18.60 -6.60
N VAL A 29 -14.62 -18.56 -5.44
CA VAL A 29 -14.52 -17.37 -4.60
C VAL A 29 -13.04 -17.04 -4.40
N LEU A 30 -12.70 -15.77 -4.58
CA LEU A 30 -11.41 -15.20 -4.22
C LEU A 30 -11.53 -14.55 -2.84
N ASN A 31 -10.85 -15.08 -1.84
CA ASN A 31 -10.72 -14.46 -0.52
C ASN A 31 -9.55 -13.46 -0.55
N LEU A 32 -9.87 -12.19 -0.82
CA LEU A 32 -8.92 -11.09 -0.88
C LEU A 32 -8.81 -10.44 0.51
N TYR A 33 -7.61 -10.38 1.08
CA TYR A 33 -7.34 -9.84 2.40
C TYR A 33 -6.35 -8.68 2.32
N THR A 34 -6.83 -7.47 2.58
CA THR A 34 -6.05 -6.24 2.44
C THR A 34 -6.68 -5.09 3.23
N TRP A 35 -6.10 -3.89 3.17
CA TRP A 35 -6.74 -2.69 3.70
C TRP A 35 -8.04 -2.35 2.97
N ALA A 36 -8.88 -1.55 3.58
CA ALA A 36 -10.05 -0.99 2.91
C ALA A 36 -9.61 -0.05 1.77
N GLY A 37 -10.39 -0.02 0.68
CA GLY A 37 -10.18 0.94 -0.40
C GLY A 37 -8.92 0.70 -1.26
N MET A 38 -8.46 -0.55 -1.38
CA MET A 38 -7.29 -0.86 -2.23
C MET A 38 -7.62 -0.98 -3.71
N PHE A 39 -8.89 -1.09 -4.08
CA PHE A 39 -9.34 -1.22 -5.47
C PHE A 39 -10.61 -0.40 -5.71
N PRO A 40 -10.78 0.20 -6.90
CA PRO A 40 -12.05 0.79 -7.30
C PRO A 40 -13.14 -0.29 -7.38
N ASP A 41 -14.36 0.02 -6.92
CA ASP A 41 -15.50 -0.91 -6.97
C ASP A 41 -15.78 -1.41 -8.39
N GLU A 42 -15.60 -0.55 -9.40
CA GLU A 42 -15.80 -0.92 -10.80
C GLU A 42 -14.81 -2.01 -11.27
N VAL A 43 -13.55 -1.95 -10.84
CA VAL A 43 -12.52 -2.94 -11.20
C VAL A 43 -12.82 -4.30 -10.56
N LEU A 44 -13.31 -4.30 -9.32
CA LEU A 44 -13.75 -5.52 -8.64
C LEU A 44 -14.97 -6.13 -9.34
N ALA A 45 -15.95 -5.31 -9.70
CA ALA A 45 -17.15 -5.75 -10.42
C ALA A 45 -16.83 -6.30 -11.82
N ASP A 46 -15.90 -5.66 -12.54
CA ASP A 46 -15.44 -6.12 -13.85
C ASP A 46 -14.77 -7.50 -13.75
N PHE A 47 -13.95 -7.73 -12.73
CA PHE A 47 -13.34 -9.04 -12.48
C PHE A 47 -14.39 -10.13 -12.26
N GLU A 48 -15.38 -9.87 -11.38
CA GLU A 48 -16.47 -10.81 -11.13
C GLU A 48 -17.29 -11.11 -12.40
N ALA A 49 -17.59 -10.05 -13.19
CA ALA A 49 -18.36 -10.19 -14.42
C ALA A 49 -17.63 -10.97 -15.52
N GLU A 50 -16.31 -10.77 -15.67
CA GLU A 50 -15.52 -11.43 -16.70
C GLU A 50 -15.17 -12.87 -16.36
N THR A 51 -14.92 -13.15 -15.06
CA THR A 51 -14.40 -14.46 -14.65
C THR A 51 -15.45 -15.37 -14.02
N GLY A 52 -16.57 -14.81 -13.55
CA GLY A 52 -17.55 -15.53 -12.74
C GLY A 52 -17.06 -15.85 -11.31
N ILE A 53 -15.87 -15.37 -10.91
CA ILE A 53 -15.29 -15.56 -9.58
C ILE A 53 -15.77 -14.42 -8.70
N ARG A 54 -16.44 -14.74 -7.58
CA ARG A 54 -16.86 -13.73 -6.62
C ARG A 54 -15.71 -13.32 -5.72
N ILE A 55 -15.63 -12.04 -5.36
CA ILE A 55 -14.63 -11.53 -4.43
C ILE A 55 -15.23 -11.47 -3.03
N ASN A 56 -14.61 -12.17 -2.09
CA ASN A 56 -14.82 -11.99 -0.66
C ASN A 56 -13.74 -11.05 -0.13
N TYR A 57 -14.05 -9.74 -0.09
CA TYR A 57 -13.12 -8.70 0.33
C TYR A 57 -13.13 -8.59 1.85
N VAL A 58 -12.01 -8.89 2.48
CA VAL A 58 -11.83 -8.86 3.94
C VAL A 58 -10.77 -7.82 4.28
N ASN A 59 -11.07 -6.96 5.26
CA ASN A 59 -10.15 -5.90 5.64
C ASN A 59 -9.33 -6.24 6.87
N TYR A 60 -8.15 -5.66 6.94
CA TYR A 60 -7.38 -5.49 8.15
C TYR A 60 -6.90 -4.03 8.28
N ASP A 61 -6.58 -3.60 9.50
CA ASP A 61 -6.12 -2.23 9.76
C ASP A 61 -4.59 -2.17 9.87
N TYR A 62 -3.96 -3.18 10.47
CA TYR A 62 -2.52 -3.21 10.75
C TYR A 62 -1.88 -4.47 10.20
N GLY A 63 -0.75 -4.32 9.49
CA GLY A 63 0.01 -5.42 8.89
C GLY A 63 0.45 -6.47 9.89
N GLU A 64 0.82 -6.08 11.11
CA GLU A 64 1.22 -6.99 12.19
C GLU A 64 0.04 -7.86 12.67
N THR A 65 -1.17 -7.31 12.70
CA THR A 65 -2.39 -8.08 13.03
C THR A 65 -2.72 -9.08 11.93
N MET A 66 -2.56 -8.66 10.66
CA MET A 66 -2.71 -9.54 9.51
C MET A 66 -1.68 -10.68 9.57
N LEU A 67 -0.40 -10.37 9.83
CA LEU A 67 0.67 -11.36 9.94
C LEU A 67 0.38 -12.37 11.07
N ALA A 68 0.01 -11.90 12.27
CA ALA A 68 -0.32 -12.77 13.38
C ALA A 68 -1.48 -13.74 13.05
N LYS A 69 -2.48 -13.26 12.32
CA LYS A 69 -3.58 -14.08 11.85
C LYS A 69 -3.14 -15.11 10.80
N LEU A 70 -2.33 -14.68 9.82
CA LEU A 70 -1.76 -15.56 8.80
C LEU A 70 -0.92 -16.68 9.42
N GLN A 71 -0.11 -16.35 10.44
CA GLN A 71 0.67 -17.31 11.23
C GLN A 71 -0.23 -18.32 11.95
N ALA A 72 -1.26 -17.84 12.67
CA ALA A 72 -2.21 -18.69 13.41
C ALA A 72 -2.98 -19.66 12.50
N GLU A 73 -3.26 -19.27 11.26
CA GLU A 73 -3.97 -20.04 10.25
C GLU A 73 -3.01 -20.81 9.31
N GLU A 74 -1.71 -20.73 9.56
CA GLU A 74 -0.65 -21.36 8.76
C GLU A 74 -0.77 -21.06 7.25
N GLY A 75 -1.24 -19.88 6.88
CA GLY A 75 -1.43 -19.46 5.50
C GLY A 75 -2.64 -20.08 4.78
N GLY A 76 -3.68 -20.52 5.52
CA GLY A 76 -4.74 -21.39 4.97
C GLY A 76 -6.11 -20.78 4.72
N THR A 77 -6.37 -19.52 4.99
CA THR A 77 -7.73 -18.93 4.93
C THR A 77 -7.95 -18.00 3.75
N TYR A 78 -6.93 -17.29 3.33
CA TYR A 78 -7.02 -16.30 2.27
C TYR A 78 -6.33 -16.79 0.99
N ASP A 79 -6.76 -16.22 -0.15
CA ASP A 79 -6.23 -16.59 -1.46
C ASP A 79 -5.22 -15.58 -1.97
N LEU A 80 -5.44 -14.30 -1.69
CA LEU A 80 -4.57 -13.19 -2.08
C LEU A 80 -4.50 -12.18 -0.94
N ILE A 81 -3.28 -11.77 -0.63
CA ILE A 81 -3.01 -10.73 0.38
C ILE A 81 -2.19 -9.62 -0.26
N ILE A 82 -2.50 -8.36 0.10
CA ILE A 82 -1.63 -7.22 -0.17
C ILE A 82 -1.09 -6.74 1.17
N ALA A 83 0.22 -6.57 1.26
CA ALA A 83 0.87 -6.10 2.47
C ALA A 83 2.10 -5.25 2.15
N ASP A 84 2.60 -4.57 3.16
CA ASP A 84 3.86 -3.82 3.09
C ASP A 84 5.06 -4.76 2.97
N ASP A 85 6.10 -4.26 2.35
CA ASP A 85 7.35 -4.97 2.06
C ASP A 85 8.00 -5.62 3.27
N TYR A 86 8.10 -4.94 4.42
CA TYR A 86 8.69 -5.49 5.64
C TYR A 86 7.87 -6.65 6.24
N ILE A 87 6.55 -6.62 6.07
CA ILE A 87 5.67 -7.75 6.44
C ILE A 87 5.89 -8.93 5.49
N ILE A 88 5.98 -8.65 4.18
CA ILE A 88 6.22 -9.66 3.15
C ILE A 88 7.55 -10.37 3.38
N GLU A 89 8.60 -9.65 3.78
CA GLU A 89 9.89 -10.26 4.14
C GLU A 89 9.71 -11.35 5.19
N THR A 90 8.98 -11.07 6.26
CA THR A 90 8.68 -12.03 7.32
C THR A 90 7.83 -13.19 6.81
N VAL A 91 6.79 -12.91 6.03
CA VAL A 91 5.91 -13.92 5.43
C VAL A 91 6.70 -14.91 4.58
N ILE A 92 7.63 -14.43 3.76
CA ILE A 92 8.50 -15.29 2.91
C ILE A 92 9.48 -16.09 3.78
N ALA A 93 10.13 -15.44 4.75
CA ALA A 93 11.10 -16.09 5.63
C ALA A 93 10.49 -17.22 6.46
N GLU A 94 9.21 -17.09 6.85
CA GLU A 94 8.46 -18.11 7.60
C GLU A 94 7.78 -19.15 6.71
N GLY A 95 7.89 -19.05 5.37
CA GLY A 95 7.28 -19.99 4.42
C GLY A 95 5.76 -19.88 4.36
N LEU A 96 5.20 -18.72 4.69
CA LEU A 96 3.76 -18.44 4.67
C LEU A 96 3.24 -17.97 3.32
N ALA A 97 4.13 -17.67 2.35
CA ALA A 97 3.80 -17.43 0.95
C ALA A 97 4.21 -18.63 0.07
N GLN A 98 3.46 -18.85 -1.00
CA GLN A 98 3.86 -19.76 -2.06
C GLN A 98 4.47 -19.00 -3.23
N LYS A 99 5.33 -19.69 -4.01
CA LYS A 99 5.86 -19.09 -5.24
C LYS A 99 4.76 -18.89 -6.27
N LEU A 100 4.84 -17.77 -6.96
CA LEU A 100 3.95 -17.45 -8.05
C LEU A 100 4.22 -18.36 -9.26
N ASP A 101 3.15 -18.88 -9.85
CA ASP A 101 3.23 -19.57 -11.12
C ASP A 101 3.28 -18.54 -12.27
N LYS A 102 4.50 -18.17 -12.68
CA LYS A 102 4.72 -17.18 -13.73
C LYS A 102 4.12 -17.56 -15.08
N ALA A 103 3.83 -18.85 -15.31
CA ALA A 103 3.11 -19.27 -16.51
C ALA A 103 1.64 -18.79 -16.54
N LYS A 104 1.07 -18.49 -15.37
CA LYS A 104 -0.28 -17.93 -15.22
C LYS A 104 -0.29 -16.40 -15.21
N LEU A 105 0.88 -15.78 -15.25
CA LEU A 105 1.09 -14.33 -15.18
C LEU A 105 1.87 -13.82 -16.42
N PRO A 106 1.34 -13.97 -17.65
CA PRO A 106 2.01 -13.49 -18.86
C PRO A 106 2.29 -11.98 -18.82
N SER A 107 1.48 -11.21 -18.08
CA SER A 107 1.67 -9.76 -17.91
C SER A 107 2.70 -9.40 -16.83
N HIS A 108 3.37 -10.36 -16.20
CA HIS A 108 4.44 -10.09 -15.20
C HIS A 108 5.53 -9.14 -15.74
N GLY A 109 5.83 -9.21 -17.03
CA GLY A 109 6.78 -8.31 -17.69
C GLY A 109 6.33 -6.83 -17.74
N ASN A 110 5.09 -6.52 -17.37
CA ASN A 110 4.59 -5.14 -17.27
C ASN A 110 5.09 -4.42 -16.00
N VAL A 111 5.58 -5.17 -15.00
CA VAL A 111 6.10 -4.58 -13.75
C VAL A 111 7.36 -3.78 -14.04
N ASN A 112 7.43 -2.57 -13.48
CA ASN A 112 8.60 -1.69 -13.63
C ASN A 112 9.83 -2.33 -12.94
N PRO A 113 10.96 -2.48 -13.65
CA PRO A 113 12.18 -3.04 -13.09
C PRO A 113 12.69 -2.34 -11.83
N LEU A 114 12.36 -1.06 -11.62
CA LEU A 114 12.73 -0.31 -10.40
C LEU A 114 12.16 -0.98 -9.12
N TYR A 115 11.02 -1.63 -9.22
CA TYR A 115 10.34 -2.25 -8.09
C TYR A 115 10.56 -3.76 -7.99
N GLN A 116 11.38 -4.33 -8.87
CA GLN A 116 11.75 -5.74 -8.87
C GLN A 116 13.05 -5.99 -8.11
N GLY A 117 13.28 -7.24 -7.71
CA GLY A 117 14.52 -7.68 -7.06
C GLY A 117 14.80 -7.01 -5.71
N GLN A 118 13.77 -6.56 -5.02
CA GLN A 118 13.89 -5.86 -3.75
C GLN A 118 14.27 -6.82 -2.61
N PHE A 119 14.77 -6.27 -1.49
CA PHE A 119 15.33 -7.05 -0.39
C PHE A 119 14.38 -8.13 0.16
N PHE A 120 13.07 -7.86 0.14
CA PHE A 120 12.05 -8.78 0.66
C PHE A 120 11.75 -9.94 -0.29
N ASP A 121 11.94 -9.78 -1.60
CA ASP A 121 11.79 -10.84 -2.62
C ASP A 121 12.85 -10.67 -3.74
N PRO A 122 14.13 -10.97 -3.48
CA PRO A 122 15.23 -10.67 -4.41
C PRO A 122 15.15 -11.41 -5.75
N THR A 123 14.26 -12.39 -5.87
CA THR A 123 14.09 -13.20 -7.08
C THR A 123 12.75 -12.98 -7.77
N ASP A 124 11.91 -12.11 -7.21
CA ASP A 124 10.53 -11.84 -7.69
C ASP A 124 9.71 -13.13 -7.85
N GLU A 125 9.95 -14.10 -6.95
CA GLU A 125 9.27 -15.40 -7.04
C GLU A 125 7.96 -15.42 -6.25
N TYR A 126 7.76 -14.54 -5.29
CA TYR A 126 6.64 -14.60 -4.35
C TYR A 126 5.65 -13.46 -4.51
N THR A 127 6.08 -12.32 -5.06
CA THR A 127 5.28 -11.08 -5.02
C THR A 127 5.13 -10.42 -6.38
N ILE A 128 4.07 -9.63 -6.49
CA ILE A 128 3.88 -8.63 -7.53
C ILE A 128 3.74 -7.27 -6.86
N PRO A 129 4.62 -6.30 -7.13
CA PRO A 129 4.46 -4.92 -6.68
C PRO A 129 3.12 -4.33 -7.13
N TYR A 130 2.36 -3.77 -6.18
CA TYR A 130 1.04 -3.22 -6.48
C TYR A 130 0.99 -1.70 -6.37
N GLY A 131 1.64 -1.13 -5.40
CA GLY A 131 1.74 0.31 -5.23
C GLY A 131 3.06 0.67 -4.56
N ALA A 132 3.64 1.79 -4.96
CA ALA A 132 4.84 2.32 -4.34
C ALA A 132 4.61 3.75 -3.90
N GLY A 133 5.09 4.10 -2.72
CA GLY A 133 4.94 5.42 -2.16
C GLY A 133 6.20 5.91 -1.46
N VAL A 134 6.34 7.22 -1.45
CA VAL A 134 7.39 7.91 -0.70
C VAL A 134 6.74 8.91 0.25
N GLN A 135 7.49 9.36 1.25
CA GLN A 135 7.09 10.45 2.11
C GLN A 135 7.80 11.70 1.66
N THR A 136 7.03 12.72 1.31
CA THR A 136 7.54 13.99 0.84
C THR A 136 7.04 15.14 1.68
N ILE A 137 7.64 16.31 1.50
CA ILE A 137 7.15 17.54 2.08
C ILE A 137 6.21 18.20 1.08
N VAL A 138 5.03 18.62 1.54
CA VAL A 138 4.08 19.46 0.77
C VAL A 138 3.80 20.71 1.57
N TYR A 139 3.82 21.86 0.93
CA TYR A 139 3.55 23.12 1.62
C TYR A 139 2.80 24.13 0.75
N ASN A 140 2.17 25.12 1.41
CA ASN A 140 1.51 26.24 0.74
C ASN A 140 2.48 27.41 0.60
N PRO A 141 2.99 27.72 -0.61
CA PRO A 141 3.96 28.79 -0.82
C PRO A 141 3.40 30.20 -0.58
N ALA A 142 2.07 30.37 -0.52
CA ALA A 142 1.46 31.63 -0.16
C ALA A 142 1.51 31.93 1.34
N LYS A 143 1.83 30.93 2.18
CA LYS A 143 1.85 31.05 3.65
C LYS A 143 3.22 30.84 4.27
N ILE A 144 4.16 30.31 3.50
CA ILE A 144 5.53 30.01 3.93
C ILE A 144 6.47 30.84 3.08
N ASP A 145 7.20 31.77 3.72
CA ASP A 145 8.13 32.70 3.07
C ASP A 145 9.59 32.19 3.01
N ILE A 146 9.84 30.95 3.49
CA ILE A 146 11.15 30.33 3.43
C ILE A 146 11.20 29.33 2.29
N GLU A 147 12.37 29.12 1.72
CA GLU A 147 12.63 28.04 0.79
C GLU A 147 12.77 26.73 1.55
N ILE A 148 12.09 25.67 1.08
CA ILE A 148 12.17 24.34 1.64
C ILE A 148 12.76 23.43 0.56
N ASN A 149 13.95 22.86 0.81
CA ASN A 149 14.67 21.96 -0.09
C ASN A 149 14.82 20.56 0.48
N GLY A 150 14.63 20.42 1.80
CA GLY A 150 14.81 19.14 2.48
C GLY A 150 14.17 19.08 3.85
N TYR A 151 14.33 17.94 4.49
CA TYR A 151 13.82 17.73 5.84
C TYR A 151 14.41 18.70 6.85
N ALA A 152 15.70 19.08 6.72
CA ALA A 152 16.37 19.98 7.65
C ALA A 152 15.66 21.34 7.77
N ASP A 153 15.02 21.82 6.69
CA ASP A 153 14.30 23.08 6.67
C ASP A 153 13.07 23.07 7.57
N LEU A 154 12.53 21.90 7.89
CA LEU A 154 11.39 21.76 8.80
C LEU A 154 11.71 22.21 10.23
N TRP A 155 13.00 22.26 10.63
CA TRP A 155 13.43 22.80 11.94
C TRP A 155 13.50 24.33 11.98
N ASN A 156 13.19 25.01 10.86
CA ASN A 156 13.19 26.46 10.85
C ASN A 156 12.09 27.03 11.79
N PRO A 157 12.41 27.96 12.72
CA PRO A 157 11.43 28.55 13.62
C PRO A 157 10.28 29.31 12.92
N ALA A 158 10.43 29.70 11.64
CA ALA A 158 9.34 30.28 10.85
C ALA A 158 8.16 29.31 10.64
N LEU A 159 8.37 28.01 10.86
CA LEU A 159 7.38 26.95 10.76
C LEU A 159 6.73 26.61 12.11
N ALA A 160 6.96 27.40 13.17
CA ALA A 160 6.39 27.14 14.49
C ALA A 160 4.87 26.96 14.43
N ASP A 161 4.38 25.79 14.94
CA ASP A 161 2.95 25.41 14.99
C ASP A 161 2.27 25.39 13.60
N LYS A 162 3.01 24.97 12.54
CA LYS A 162 2.52 24.98 11.16
C LYS A 162 2.63 23.65 10.43
N VAL A 163 3.35 22.66 10.99
CA VAL A 163 3.69 21.43 10.32
C VAL A 163 2.81 20.28 10.77
N GLY A 164 2.20 19.57 9.81
CA GLY A 164 1.56 18.28 10.02
C GLY A 164 2.49 17.13 9.63
N ILE A 165 2.45 16.05 10.37
CA ILE A 165 3.21 14.83 10.04
C ILE A 165 2.37 13.57 10.19
N ILE A 166 2.73 12.53 9.41
CA ILE A 166 2.17 11.18 9.58
C ILE A 166 2.61 10.57 10.91
N SER A 167 1.85 9.60 11.44
CA SER A 167 2.15 8.98 12.74
C SER A 167 3.10 7.76 12.64
N ASN A 168 3.64 7.47 11.48
CA ASN A 168 4.58 6.36 11.29
C ASN A 168 5.96 6.67 11.90
N TYR A 169 6.27 6.00 13.02
CA TYR A 169 7.50 6.25 13.77
C TYR A 169 8.78 5.95 12.98
N ARG A 170 8.79 4.90 12.12
CA ARG A 170 9.98 4.56 11.32
C ARG A 170 10.26 5.64 10.28
N VAL A 171 9.22 6.17 9.64
CA VAL A 171 9.33 7.25 8.67
C VAL A 171 9.81 8.54 9.32
N ILE A 172 9.17 8.96 10.40
CA ILE A 172 9.48 10.26 11.03
C ILE A 172 10.83 10.26 11.77
N ASN A 173 11.18 9.17 12.47
CA ASN A 173 12.54 9.04 13.01
C ASN A 173 13.58 8.95 11.88
N GLY A 174 13.24 8.27 10.77
CA GLY A 174 14.08 8.17 9.59
C GLY A 174 14.35 9.53 8.93
N MET A 175 13.38 10.45 8.94
CA MET A 175 13.59 11.82 8.51
C MET A 175 14.72 12.49 9.32
N ALA A 176 14.71 12.35 10.64
CA ALA A 176 15.79 12.89 11.49
C ALA A 176 17.13 12.19 11.24
N LEU A 177 17.13 10.87 11.00
CA LEU A 177 18.33 10.12 10.59
C LEU A 177 18.90 10.66 9.27
N LYS A 178 18.05 10.92 8.27
CA LYS A 178 18.51 11.50 6.99
C LYS A 178 19.12 12.88 7.17
N VAL A 179 18.55 13.74 7.98
CA VAL A 179 19.13 15.05 8.33
C VAL A 179 20.52 14.89 8.98
N MET A 180 20.78 13.79 9.67
CA MET A 180 22.07 13.46 10.26
C MET A 180 23.01 12.74 9.27
N GLY A 181 22.57 12.42 8.05
CA GLY A 181 23.35 11.66 7.06
C GLY A 181 23.38 10.15 7.30
N GLU A 182 22.42 9.64 8.09
CA GLU A 182 22.34 8.24 8.49
C GLU A 182 21.28 7.47 7.68
N SER A 183 21.33 6.13 7.74
CA SER A 183 20.38 5.22 7.09
C SER A 183 19.07 5.13 7.87
N TYR A 184 17.92 5.02 7.17
CA TYR A 184 16.64 4.62 7.76
C TYR A 184 16.73 3.28 8.50
N ASN A 185 17.65 2.42 8.08
CA ASN A 185 17.78 1.05 8.54
C ASN A 185 18.96 0.86 9.51
N THR A 186 19.51 1.95 10.08
CA THR A 186 20.56 1.83 11.09
C THR A 186 20.05 0.98 12.28
N THR A 187 20.91 0.09 12.75
CA THR A 187 20.65 -0.72 13.97
C THR A 187 21.44 -0.25 15.16
N ASP A 188 22.22 0.85 15.00
CA ASP A 188 22.94 1.45 16.12
C ASP A 188 21.99 2.27 17.02
N THR A 189 21.69 1.73 18.17
CA THR A 189 20.74 2.34 19.13
C THR A 189 21.20 3.71 19.64
N ALA A 190 22.53 3.98 19.66
CA ALA A 190 23.05 5.29 20.03
C ALA A 190 22.75 6.34 18.94
N THR A 191 22.90 5.99 17.69
CA THR A 191 22.52 6.82 16.53
C THR A 191 20.99 7.04 16.49
N ILE A 192 20.18 6.01 16.73
CA ILE A 192 18.73 6.12 16.80
C ILE A 192 18.31 7.09 17.91
N LYS A 193 18.93 6.95 19.08
CA LYS A 193 18.67 7.88 20.19
C LYS A 193 19.04 9.32 19.85
N ALA A 194 20.19 9.54 19.22
CA ALA A 194 20.61 10.89 18.78
C ALA A 194 19.63 11.49 17.77
N ALA A 195 19.11 10.66 16.85
CA ALA A 195 18.06 11.09 15.91
C ALA A 195 16.76 11.44 16.65
N GLY A 196 16.40 10.70 17.69
CA GLY A 196 15.26 11.04 18.56
C GLY A 196 15.45 12.36 19.31
N ASP A 197 16.66 12.62 19.83
CA ASP A 197 16.99 13.89 20.47
C ASP A 197 16.90 15.05 19.46
N LYS A 198 17.36 14.84 18.21
CA LYS A 198 17.22 15.78 17.10
C LYS A 198 15.76 16.00 16.71
N LEU A 199 14.98 14.93 16.60
CA LEU A 199 13.55 15.02 16.27
C LEU A 199 12.79 15.81 17.34
N ALA A 200 13.16 15.69 18.60
CA ALA A 200 12.57 16.42 19.71
C ALA A 200 12.71 17.95 19.59
N GLU A 201 13.72 18.44 18.85
CA GLU A 201 13.88 19.87 18.53
C GLU A 201 12.84 20.35 17.51
N LEU A 202 12.21 19.46 16.75
CA LEU A 202 11.16 19.77 15.77
C LEU A 202 9.79 20.01 16.43
N ALA A 203 9.58 19.52 17.65
CA ALA A 203 8.28 19.55 18.33
C ALA A 203 7.58 20.93 18.33
N PRO A 204 8.28 22.08 18.51
CA PRO A 204 7.63 23.39 18.46
C PRO A 204 7.01 23.74 17.09
N ASN A 205 7.43 23.08 16.02
CA ASN A 205 6.92 23.32 14.68
C ASN A 205 5.72 22.44 14.33
N ILE A 206 5.50 21.38 15.13
CA ILE A 206 4.44 20.41 14.86
C ILE A 206 3.11 20.91 15.40
N ARG A 207 2.12 21.00 14.51
CA ARG A 207 0.73 21.33 14.81
C ARG A 207 -0.13 20.10 15.02
N LEU A 208 0.10 19.03 14.21
CA LEU A 208 -0.67 17.79 14.33
C LEU A 208 0.13 16.57 13.86
N ILE A 209 -0.25 15.43 14.41
CA ILE A 209 0.29 14.11 14.06
C ILE A 209 -0.90 13.18 13.78
N LYS A 210 -1.07 12.74 12.53
CA LYS A 210 -2.11 11.78 12.15
C LYS A 210 -1.77 11.12 10.81
N ASP A 211 -2.26 9.89 10.57
CA ASP A 211 -2.02 9.17 9.31
C ASP A 211 -3.05 9.50 8.25
N ASP A 212 -4.32 9.63 8.65
CA ASP A 212 -5.42 9.78 7.71
C ASP A 212 -5.76 11.25 7.45
N ASN A 213 -5.95 11.56 6.16
CA ASN A 213 -6.51 12.85 5.73
C ASN A 213 -5.71 14.09 6.17
N THR A 214 -4.39 14.00 6.34
CA THR A 214 -3.52 15.14 6.66
C THR A 214 -3.54 16.18 5.52
N GLN A 215 -3.78 15.75 4.28
CA GLN A 215 -3.98 16.65 3.15
C GLN A 215 -5.18 17.59 3.34
N ASP A 216 -6.23 17.18 4.04
CA ASP A 216 -7.40 18.02 4.30
C ASP A 216 -7.07 19.15 5.27
N ASP A 217 -6.18 18.91 6.25
CA ASP A 217 -5.69 19.95 7.16
C ASP A 217 -4.81 20.98 6.43
N LEU A 218 -4.01 20.53 5.46
CA LEU A 218 -3.24 21.42 4.59
C LEU A 218 -4.15 22.25 3.68
N LEU A 219 -5.14 21.64 3.05
CA LEU A 219 -6.11 22.31 2.17
C LEU A 219 -7.01 23.30 2.93
N SER A 220 -7.40 22.96 4.16
CA SER A 220 -8.20 23.86 5.00
C SER A 220 -7.37 25.01 5.61
N GLY A 221 -6.05 24.86 5.61
CA GLY A 221 -5.13 25.82 6.21
C GLY A 221 -4.98 25.71 7.72
N GLU A 222 -5.33 24.58 8.31
CA GLU A 222 -5.01 24.21 9.69
C GLU A 222 -3.50 24.04 9.88
N ILE A 223 -2.82 23.56 8.83
CA ILE A 223 -1.36 23.49 8.71
C ILE A 223 -0.92 24.19 7.42
N ASP A 224 0.32 24.66 7.37
CA ASP A 224 0.90 25.30 6.22
C ASP A 224 1.90 24.40 5.47
N ALA A 225 2.45 23.39 6.14
CA ALA A 225 3.32 22.35 5.56
C ALA A 225 2.98 20.98 6.13
N ALA A 226 3.30 19.93 5.40
CA ALA A 226 3.08 18.55 5.83
C ALA A 226 4.18 17.60 5.34
N VAL A 227 4.49 16.57 6.12
CA VAL A 227 5.19 15.36 5.67
C VAL A 227 4.16 14.25 5.54
N ILE A 228 3.82 13.89 4.31
CA ILE A 228 2.72 12.98 3.99
C ILE A 228 3.09 12.00 2.88
N TYR A 229 2.30 10.93 2.75
CA TYR A 229 2.47 9.92 1.71
C TYR A 229 2.05 10.40 0.32
N THR A 230 2.61 9.81 -0.71
CA THR A 230 2.32 10.09 -2.12
C THR A 230 0.82 10.16 -2.43
N SER A 231 0.01 9.25 -1.89
CA SER A 231 -1.45 9.28 -2.09
C SER A 231 -2.10 10.55 -1.59
N GLN A 232 -1.70 11.02 -0.42
CA GLN A 232 -2.19 12.28 0.16
C GLN A 232 -1.66 13.50 -0.63
N VAL A 233 -0.41 13.43 -1.12
CA VAL A 233 0.17 14.45 -2.02
C VAL A 233 -0.68 14.58 -3.29
N THR A 234 -0.99 13.46 -3.92
CA THR A 234 -1.84 13.41 -5.12
C THR A 234 -3.18 14.09 -4.87
N MET A 235 -3.88 13.72 -3.78
CA MET A 235 -5.16 14.32 -3.41
C MET A 235 -5.06 15.83 -3.15
N ALA A 236 -4.01 16.28 -2.45
CA ALA A 236 -3.78 17.68 -2.16
C ALA A 236 -3.56 18.49 -3.45
N LYS A 237 -2.67 18.03 -4.31
CA LYS A 237 -2.32 18.69 -5.59
C LYS A 237 -3.47 18.70 -6.59
N MET A 238 -4.29 17.66 -6.62
CA MET A 238 -5.51 17.61 -7.44
C MET A 238 -6.52 18.67 -7.01
N THR A 239 -6.56 18.99 -5.71
CA THR A 239 -7.49 19.99 -5.16
C THR A 239 -6.90 21.40 -5.24
N ASP A 240 -5.63 21.57 -4.89
CA ASP A 240 -4.90 22.85 -4.96
C ASP A 240 -3.56 22.67 -5.69
N PRO A 241 -3.52 22.90 -7.00
CA PRO A 241 -2.30 22.78 -7.80
C PRO A 241 -1.19 23.79 -7.40
N SER A 242 -1.51 24.84 -6.63
CA SER A 242 -0.53 25.83 -6.17
C SER A 242 0.38 25.34 -5.05
N LEU A 243 0.02 24.26 -4.37
CA LEU A 243 0.88 23.64 -3.36
C LEU A 243 2.21 23.21 -3.99
N GLU A 244 3.30 23.33 -3.26
CA GLU A 244 4.60 22.86 -3.68
C GLU A 244 4.96 21.53 -3.01
N VAL A 245 5.57 20.63 -3.79
CA VAL A 245 6.05 19.32 -3.33
C VAL A 245 7.57 19.33 -3.35
N VAL A 246 8.16 18.97 -2.23
CA VAL A 246 9.63 18.89 -2.09
C VAL A 246 10.06 17.45 -1.84
N PHE A 247 10.93 16.99 -2.70
CA PHE A 247 11.63 15.74 -2.53
C PHE A 247 12.96 16.00 -1.81
N PRO A 248 13.04 15.64 -0.51
CA PRO A 248 14.14 16.05 0.34
C PRO A 248 15.53 15.71 -0.21
N GLU A 249 16.45 16.68 -0.16
CA GLU A 249 17.83 16.52 -0.65
C GLU A 249 18.61 15.46 0.14
N GLU A 250 18.27 15.24 1.40
CA GLU A 250 18.90 14.25 2.27
C GLU A 250 18.61 12.80 1.85
N GLY A 251 17.64 12.62 0.95
CA GLY A 251 17.16 11.31 0.52
C GLY A 251 15.86 10.92 1.18
N ILE A 252 15.19 9.94 0.59
CA ILE A 252 13.80 9.60 0.91
C ILE A 252 13.68 8.12 1.23
N GLY A 253 12.89 7.84 2.27
CA GLY A 253 12.39 6.49 2.51
C GLY A 253 11.27 6.15 1.52
N PHE A 254 11.25 4.93 1.02
CA PHE A 254 10.14 4.44 0.22
C PHE A 254 9.71 3.05 0.66
N GLY A 255 8.48 2.69 0.32
CA GLY A 255 7.91 1.37 0.56
C GLY A 255 7.13 0.89 -0.64
N ILE A 256 6.97 -0.43 -0.72
CA ILE A 256 6.21 -1.11 -1.76
C ILE A 256 5.14 -1.96 -1.10
N MET A 257 3.91 -1.78 -1.53
CA MET A 257 2.85 -2.74 -1.25
C MET A 257 2.88 -3.84 -2.30
N GLY A 258 2.98 -5.08 -1.86
CA GLY A 258 3.05 -6.25 -2.72
C GLY A 258 1.84 -7.17 -2.58
N MET A 259 1.41 -7.74 -3.70
CA MET A 259 0.44 -8.84 -3.75
C MET A 259 1.18 -10.17 -3.59
N PHE A 260 0.73 -11.04 -2.70
CA PHE A 260 1.27 -12.39 -2.56
C PHE A 260 0.17 -13.43 -2.31
N ILE A 261 0.46 -14.68 -2.64
CA ILE A 261 -0.45 -15.80 -2.45
C ILE A 261 0.00 -16.58 -1.21
N PRO A 262 -0.85 -16.74 -0.17
CA PRO A 262 -0.51 -17.54 1.00
C PRO A 262 -0.16 -18.97 0.67
N SER A 263 0.71 -19.60 1.48
CA SER A 263 1.27 -20.93 1.19
C SER A 263 0.22 -22.05 1.11
N LYS A 264 -0.91 -21.90 1.80
CA LYS A 264 -2.04 -22.85 1.78
C LYS A 264 -3.33 -22.21 1.26
N ALA A 265 -3.22 -21.21 0.35
CA ALA A 265 -4.37 -20.56 -0.24
C ALA A 265 -5.37 -21.56 -0.80
N PRO A 266 -6.65 -21.52 -0.41
CA PRO A 266 -7.69 -22.43 -0.91
C PRO A 266 -7.89 -22.36 -2.42
N ASN A 267 -7.79 -21.15 -3.00
CA ASN A 267 -8.02 -20.86 -4.42
C ASN A 267 -6.86 -20.08 -5.05
N ALA A 268 -5.64 -20.61 -5.01
CA ALA A 268 -4.46 -19.97 -5.61
C ALA A 268 -4.64 -19.66 -7.11
N ASP A 269 -5.45 -20.42 -7.83
CA ASP A 269 -5.76 -20.14 -9.24
C ASP A 269 -6.61 -18.88 -9.42
N ALA A 270 -7.57 -18.63 -8.55
CA ALA A 270 -8.34 -17.40 -8.53
C ALA A 270 -7.46 -16.18 -8.22
N ALA A 271 -6.50 -16.34 -7.30
CA ALA A 271 -5.51 -15.32 -6.97
C ALA A 271 -4.63 -14.97 -8.18
N HIS A 272 -4.10 -15.96 -8.90
CA HIS A 272 -3.33 -15.70 -10.13
C HIS A 272 -4.17 -15.00 -11.19
N LYS A 273 -5.44 -15.40 -11.37
CA LYS A 273 -6.34 -14.72 -12.32
C LYS A 273 -6.56 -13.25 -11.94
N PHE A 274 -6.70 -12.95 -10.65
CA PHE A 274 -6.87 -11.58 -10.18
C PHE A 274 -5.60 -10.76 -10.37
N ILE A 275 -4.43 -11.30 -10.02
CA ILE A 275 -3.14 -10.62 -10.27
C ILE A 275 -2.98 -10.31 -11.76
N GLU A 276 -3.20 -11.30 -12.65
CA GLU A 276 -3.11 -11.09 -14.09
C GLU A 276 -4.13 -10.05 -14.60
N PHE A 277 -5.34 -10.06 -14.03
CA PHE A 277 -6.38 -9.09 -14.34
C PHE A 277 -5.95 -7.66 -13.98
N ILE A 278 -5.33 -7.46 -12.83
CA ILE A 278 -4.83 -6.15 -12.38
C ILE A 278 -3.59 -5.70 -13.16
N LEU A 279 -2.74 -6.64 -13.62
CA LEU A 279 -1.58 -6.34 -14.47
C LEU A 279 -1.94 -5.93 -15.89
N ASN A 280 -3.24 -6.00 -16.27
CA ASN A 280 -3.70 -5.38 -17.52
C ASN A 280 -3.47 -3.87 -17.46
N PRO A 281 -2.85 -3.25 -18.49
CA PRO A 281 -2.43 -1.85 -18.42
C PRO A 281 -3.56 -0.85 -18.13
N GLU A 282 -4.72 -1.01 -18.75
CA GLU A 282 -5.85 -0.09 -18.56
C GLU A 282 -6.46 -0.20 -17.14
N ARG A 283 -6.56 -1.42 -16.63
CA ARG A 283 -7.10 -1.69 -15.29
C ARG A 283 -6.12 -1.26 -14.21
N GLY A 284 -4.82 -1.55 -14.42
CA GLY A 284 -3.77 -1.07 -13.53
C GLY A 284 -3.79 0.45 -13.41
N ALA A 285 -3.91 1.17 -14.52
CA ALA A 285 -4.00 2.64 -14.50
C ALA A 285 -5.16 3.13 -13.62
N LYS A 286 -6.36 2.55 -13.75
CA LYS A 286 -7.50 2.88 -12.88
C LYS A 286 -7.21 2.65 -11.40
N CYS A 287 -6.51 1.56 -11.06
CA CYS A 287 -6.12 1.27 -9.69
C CYS A 287 -5.14 2.30 -9.16
N TYR A 288 -4.12 2.69 -9.94
CA TYR A 288 -3.14 3.70 -9.53
C TYR A 288 -3.78 5.09 -9.37
N GLU A 289 -4.66 5.50 -10.27
CA GLU A 289 -5.42 6.75 -10.15
C GLU A 289 -6.28 6.76 -8.88
N TYR A 290 -6.93 5.64 -8.58
CA TYR A 290 -7.76 5.50 -7.39
C TYR A 290 -6.96 5.58 -6.09
N LEU A 291 -5.79 4.91 -6.07
CA LEU A 291 -4.92 4.87 -4.90
C LEU A 291 -4.10 6.15 -4.70
N GLY A 292 -3.76 6.85 -5.78
CA GLY A 292 -2.84 7.98 -5.75
C GLY A 292 -1.38 7.61 -5.46
N TYR A 293 -0.99 6.34 -5.61
CA TYR A 293 0.38 5.85 -5.46
C TYR A 293 1.10 5.76 -6.80
N TYR A 294 2.44 5.73 -6.77
CA TYR A 294 3.23 5.55 -7.98
C TYR A 294 2.91 4.23 -8.68
N CYS A 295 2.84 4.30 -10.01
CA CYS A 295 2.57 3.18 -10.87
C CYS A 295 3.72 2.17 -10.83
N THR A 296 3.47 0.97 -10.30
CA THR A 296 4.44 -0.11 -10.27
C THR A 296 4.49 -0.94 -11.54
N ALA A 297 3.55 -0.75 -12.46
CA ALA A 297 3.52 -1.41 -13.76
C ALA A 297 3.72 -0.39 -14.88
N SER A 298 4.92 -0.30 -15.45
CA SER A 298 5.27 0.67 -16.52
C SER A 298 4.33 0.61 -17.72
N ALA A 299 3.77 -0.56 -18.03
CA ALA A 299 2.80 -0.71 -19.11
C ALA A 299 1.49 0.06 -18.86
N SER A 300 1.16 0.40 -17.60
CA SER A 300 -0.02 1.18 -17.26
C SER A 300 0.17 2.70 -17.38
N GLU A 301 1.40 3.19 -17.36
CA GLU A 301 1.70 4.64 -17.42
C GLU A 301 1.05 5.36 -18.61
N PRO A 302 1.03 4.80 -19.86
CA PRO A 302 0.38 5.44 -20.99
C PRO A 302 -1.14 5.60 -20.86
N TYR A 303 -1.77 4.80 -19.98
CA TYR A 303 -3.22 4.78 -19.75
C TYR A 303 -3.64 5.66 -18.58
N ILE A 304 -2.68 6.14 -17.77
CA ILE A 304 -2.95 7.13 -16.73
C ILE A 304 -3.39 8.43 -17.40
N SER A 305 -4.51 9.00 -16.96
CA SER A 305 -5.03 10.26 -17.47
C SER A 305 -4.02 11.39 -17.28
N GLU A 306 -4.07 12.39 -18.16
CA GLU A 306 -3.11 13.51 -18.15
C GLU A 306 -3.11 14.25 -16.81
N GLU A 307 -4.27 14.32 -16.17
CA GLU A 307 -4.49 14.94 -14.86
C GLU A 307 -3.68 14.27 -13.74
N TYR A 308 -3.57 12.93 -13.75
CA TYR A 308 -2.87 12.17 -12.72
C TYR A 308 -1.41 11.89 -13.05
N ARG A 309 -0.99 12.02 -14.29
CA ARG A 309 0.32 11.56 -14.76
C ARG A 309 1.49 12.18 -14.02
N GLU A 310 1.40 13.48 -13.72
CA GLU A 310 2.44 14.20 -12.97
C GLU A 310 2.64 13.63 -11.56
N PHE A 311 1.58 13.08 -10.94
CA PHE A 311 1.60 12.65 -9.55
C PHE A 311 1.88 11.15 -9.38
N LEU A 312 1.61 10.34 -10.41
CA LEU A 312 1.71 8.88 -10.35
C LEU A 312 2.96 8.32 -11.05
N THR A 313 3.79 9.18 -11.63
CA THR A 313 5.07 8.80 -12.24
C THR A 313 6.20 9.39 -11.39
N LEU A 314 7.16 8.55 -11.00
CA LEU A 314 8.34 9.02 -10.28
C LEU A 314 9.08 10.08 -11.11
N PRO A 315 9.41 11.24 -10.51
CA PRO A 315 10.26 12.23 -11.18
C PRO A 315 11.58 11.63 -11.64
N ALA A 316 12.09 12.07 -12.80
CA ALA A 316 13.30 11.52 -13.40
C ALA A 316 14.57 11.75 -12.53
N GLU A 317 14.55 12.74 -11.64
CA GLU A 317 15.59 13.00 -10.64
C GLU A 317 15.62 11.98 -9.49
N PHE A 318 14.61 11.14 -9.37
CA PHE A 318 14.59 10.05 -8.41
C PHE A 318 15.47 8.92 -8.88
N THR A 319 16.68 8.93 -8.39
CA THR A 319 17.66 7.90 -8.66
C THR A 319 17.79 6.96 -7.47
N ALA A 320 18.19 5.71 -7.72
CA ALA A 320 18.27 4.68 -6.68
C ALA A 320 19.18 5.06 -5.49
N ASP A 321 20.12 5.97 -5.70
CA ASP A 321 21.01 6.48 -4.65
C ASP A 321 20.36 7.53 -3.72
N ARG A 322 19.23 8.10 -4.12
CA ARG A 322 18.43 9.02 -3.30
C ARG A 322 17.25 8.34 -2.61
N MET A 323 16.96 7.10 -2.95
CA MET A 323 15.84 6.32 -2.40
C MET A 323 16.40 5.20 -1.54
N GLU A 324 15.90 5.08 -0.33
CA GLU A 324 16.23 3.99 0.57
C GLU A 324 14.95 3.28 1.01
N MET A 325 14.84 1.99 0.69
CA MET A 325 13.72 1.19 1.17
C MET A 325 13.80 1.03 2.68
N ILE A 326 12.69 1.26 3.38
CA ILE A 326 12.60 1.09 4.82
C ILE A 326 12.37 -0.41 5.09
N GLY A 327 13.44 -1.10 5.48
CA GLY A 327 13.43 -2.53 5.75
C GLY A 327 13.29 -2.87 7.23
N ASN A 328 13.25 -4.17 7.52
CA ASN A 328 13.28 -4.68 8.88
C ASN A 328 14.62 -4.36 9.56
N ILE A 329 14.54 -4.13 10.86
CA ILE A 329 15.68 -3.90 11.74
C ILE A 329 15.63 -4.87 12.93
N THR A 330 16.67 -4.89 13.75
CA THR A 330 16.67 -5.71 14.97
C THR A 330 15.60 -5.23 15.97
N ALA A 331 15.07 -6.15 16.77
CA ALA A 331 14.09 -5.80 17.81
C ALA A 331 14.62 -4.72 18.77
N GLU A 332 15.93 -4.75 19.10
CA GLU A 332 16.56 -3.73 19.95
C GLU A 332 16.55 -2.34 19.28
N ALA A 333 16.82 -2.28 17.97
CA ALA A 333 16.76 -1.04 17.21
C ALA A 333 15.32 -0.52 17.10
N ASP A 334 14.36 -1.42 16.91
CA ASP A 334 12.95 -1.06 16.83
C ASP A 334 12.42 -0.50 18.16
N GLU A 335 12.78 -1.12 19.30
CA GLU A 335 12.49 -0.59 20.64
C GLU A 335 13.09 0.81 20.83
N ALA A 336 14.31 1.05 20.32
CA ALA A 336 14.93 2.37 20.39
C ALA A 336 14.18 3.41 19.54
N HIS A 337 13.70 3.04 18.36
CA HIS A 337 12.82 3.90 17.53
C HIS A 337 11.50 4.21 18.23
N LEU A 338 10.84 3.23 18.82
CA LEU A 338 9.59 3.44 19.56
C LEU A 338 9.78 4.36 20.77
N ALA A 339 10.90 4.21 21.49
CA ALA A 339 11.24 5.08 22.62
C ALA A 339 11.46 6.53 22.16
N ALA A 340 12.22 6.74 21.06
CA ALA A 340 12.44 8.05 20.47
C ALA A 340 11.13 8.72 20.02
N TRP A 341 10.26 7.97 19.35
CA TRP A 341 8.94 8.41 18.91
C TRP A 341 8.04 8.82 20.08
N THR A 342 7.97 8.00 21.13
CA THR A 342 7.17 8.29 22.32
C THR A 342 7.62 9.59 22.98
N ALA A 343 8.93 9.76 23.18
CA ALA A 343 9.50 10.97 23.76
C ALA A 343 9.26 12.23 22.90
N PHE A 344 9.26 12.08 21.58
CA PHE A 344 8.94 13.17 20.66
C PHE A 344 7.46 13.57 20.76
N ARG A 345 6.55 12.60 20.72
CA ARG A 345 5.10 12.86 20.80
C ARG A 345 4.73 13.57 22.11
N GLU A 346 5.32 13.16 23.24
CA GLU A 346 5.11 13.82 24.54
C GLU A 346 5.52 15.31 24.54
N LYS A 347 6.42 15.71 23.64
CA LYS A 347 6.82 17.13 23.49
C LYS A 347 5.93 17.92 22.54
N CYS A 348 5.17 17.24 21.66
CA CYS A 348 4.22 17.86 20.75
C CYS A 348 2.84 18.12 21.42
N GLU A 349 2.57 17.47 22.56
CA GLU A 349 1.36 17.68 23.39
C GLU A 349 1.53 18.91 24.31
#